data_8c594c1dbcec81c8ea1acf5fbf3e7dd1
#
_entry.id   8c594c1dbcec81c8ea1acf5fbf3e7dd1
#
_cell.length_a   1.000
_cell.length_b   1.000
_cell.length_c   1.000
_cell.angle_alpha   90.00
_cell.angle_beta   90.00
_cell.angle_gamma   90.00
#
_symmetry.space_group_name_H-M   'P 1'
#
loop_
_entity.id
_entity.type
_entity.pdbx_description
1 polymer ?
#
loop_
_entity_poly.entity_id
_entity_poly.type
_entity_poly.pdbx_seq_one_letter_code
_entity_poly.pdbx_strand_id
1 'polypeptide(L)'
;MANTCTLNGSVKAGGYFLIQEAKGDGGSTALPTPDAECTASMSVTNGSVRMSDASGVPVDLVGYGAASMVETKAAPARSRMTSIERRNGVDSDDNFADSTVGVPTPTNSGVVPTPTPAPTSTPVETPISKVQGASPTSPMVDQTVSTVDVVTATYPTGGYNGIYIQTPGSGGT
;
A
#
# COMPACT_ATOMS: atom_id res chain seq x y z
N MET A 1 8.32 -28.04 2.51
CA MET A 1 8.79 -27.32 3.72
C MET A 1 8.76 -25.83 3.38
N ALA A 2 8.31 -25.00 4.32
CA ALA A 2 8.46 -23.56 4.17
C ALA A 2 9.91 -23.19 4.51
N ASN A 3 10.55 -22.39 3.68
CA ASN A 3 11.84 -21.77 4.01
C ASN A 3 11.58 -20.44 4.68
N THR A 4 12.32 -20.13 5.71
CA THR A 4 12.20 -18.86 6.45
C THR A 4 13.47 -18.04 6.28
N CYS A 5 13.29 -16.77 5.96
CA CYS A 5 14.35 -15.75 5.93
C CYS A 5 14.10 -14.79 7.09
N THR A 6 15.03 -14.74 8.04
CA THR A 6 14.95 -13.78 9.14
C THR A 6 15.55 -12.45 8.70
N LEU A 7 14.74 -11.41 8.70
CA LEU A 7 15.15 -10.07 8.32
C LEU A 7 15.48 -9.23 9.55
N ASN A 8 16.49 -8.37 9.40
CA ASN A 8 16.87 -7.38 10.40
C ASN A 8 16.94 -6.01 9.74
N GLY A 9 16.42 -4.99 10.40
CA GLY A 9 16.44 -3.63 9.88
C GLY A 9 15.09 -2.96 9.92
N SER A 10 14.97 -1.88 9.20
CA SER A 10 13.71 -1.12 9.05
C SER A 10 13.57 -0.61 7.63
N VAL A 11 12.35 -0.51 7.15
CA VAL A 11 12.00 0.10 5.87
C VAL A 11 11.36 1.46 6.16
N LYS A 12 11.88 2.51 5.53
CA LYS A 12 11.26 3.84 5.62
C LYS A 12 9.92 3.84 4.91
N ALA A 13 8.98 4.64 5.37
CA ALA A 13 7.70 4.81 4.69
C ALA A 13 7.91 5.15 3.20
N GLY A 14 7.27 4.41 2.31
CA GLY A 14 7.46 4.51 0.85
C GLY A 14 8.81 3.98 0.34
N GLY A 15 9.66 3.46 1.21
CA GLY A 15 10.97 2.91 0.84
C GLY A 15 10.92 1.47 0.35
N TYR A 16 12.09 0.98 -0.05
CA TYR A 16 12.29 -0.38 -0.54
C TYR A 16 13.24 -1.15 0.36
N PHE A 17 13.18 -2.47 0.30
CA PHE A 17 14.11 -3.38 0.95
C PHE A 17 14.29 -4.60 0.05
N LEU A 18 15.46 -4.74 -0.54
CA LEU A 18 15.76 -5.80 -1.51
C LEU A 18 16.30 -7.04 -0.80
N ILE A 19 15.60 -8.14 -0.92
CA ILE A 19 16.02 -9.44 -0.41
C ILE A 19 16.46 -10.29 -1.60
N GLN A 20 17.71 -10.71 -1.62
CA GLN A 20 18.18 -11.69 -2.59
C GLN A 20 17.98 -13.10 -2.01
N GLU A 21 17.20 -13.88 -2.69
CA GLU A 21 17.02 -15.31 -2.40
C GLU A 21 18.01 -16.19 -3.18
N ALA A 22 17.86 -17.52 -3.11
CA ALA A 22 18.77 -18.46 -3.76
C ALA A 22 18.98 -18.09 -5.23
N LYS A 23 20.25 -17.93 -5.59
CA LYS A 23 20.66 -17.68 -6.96
C LYS A 23 20.61 -18.99 -7.76
N GLY A 24 19.83 -19.01 -8.84
CA GLY A 24 19.84 -20.10 -9.81
C GLY A 24 21.03 -20.03 -10.79
N ASP A 25 21.14 -21.04 -11.63
CA ASP A 25 22.22 -21.14 -12.63
C ASP A 25 22.03 -20.19 -13.84
N GLY A 26 20.96 -19.42 -13.86
CA GLY A 26 20.60 -18.53 -14.95
C GLY A 26 20.51 -17.09 -14.51
N GLY A 27 20.73 -16.18 -15.45
CA GLY A 27 20.64 -14.75 -15.25
C GLY A 27 21.98 -14.07 -15.41
N SER A 28 22.05 -13.15 -16.38
CA SER A 28 23.25 -12.40 -16.73
C SER A 28 23.25 -10.98 -16.16
N THR A 29 22.10 -10.51 -15.66
CA THR A 29 21.97 -9.16 -15.11
C THR A 29 22.18 -9.20 -13.61
N ALA A 30 23.16 -8.47 -13.12
CA ALA A 30 23.39 -8.31 -11.69
C ALA A 30 22.23 -7.54 -11.05
N LEU A 31 21.80 -7.98 -9.86
CA LEU A 31 20.90 -7.21 -9.02
C LEU A 31 21.63 -5.98 -8.45
N PRO A 32 20.92 -4.90 -8.09
CA PRO A 32 21.44 -3.91 -7.14
C PRO A 32 21.92 -4.62 -5.86
N THR A 33 22.83 -4.01 -5.13
CA THR A 33 23.29 -4.56 -3.85
C THR A 33 22.07 -4.87 -2.96
N PRO A 34 21.83 -6.12 -2.56
CA PRO A 34 20.68 -6.46 -1.74
C PRO A 34 20.85 -5.95 -0.31
N ASP A 35 19.76 -5.64 0.36
CA ASP A 35 19.73 -5.25 1.77
C ASP A 35 19.82 -6.48 2.69
N ALA A 36 19.38 -7.63 2.18
CA ALA A 36 19.51 -8.93 2.86
C ALA A 36 19.71 -10.05 1.85
N GLU A 37 20.38 -11.13 2.27
CA GLU A 37 20.57 -12.33 1.50
C GLU A 37 19.99 -13.56 2.23
N CYS A 38 19.23 -14.37 1.49
CA CYS A 38 18.64 -15.59 1.95
C CYS A 38 18.83 -16.70 0.92
N THR A 39 18.38 -17.92 1.24
CA THR A 39 18.68 -19.10 0.44
C THR A 39 17.43 -19.88 0.01
N ALA A 40 16.26 -19.30 0.11
CA ALA A 40 15.04 -19.94 -0.33
C ALA A 40 15.00 -20.05 -1.85
N SER A 41 14.71 -21.25 -2.35
CA SER A 41 14.49 -21.44 -3.79
C SER A 41 13.03 -21.14 -4.12
N MET A 42 12.82 -20.25 -5.05
CA MET A 42 11.49 -19.85 -5.51
C MET A 42 11.17 -20.47 -6.87
N SER A 43 10.03 -21.15 -6.99
CA SER A 43 9.55 -21.67 -8.26
C SER A 43 9.21 -20.55 -9.24
N VAL A 44 9.37 -20.83 -10.54
CA VAL A 44 8.97 -19.89 -11.60
C VAL A 44 7.45 -19.91 -11.79
N THR A 45 6.82 -21.06 -11.61
CA THR A 45 5.42 -21.27 -12.03
C THR A 45 4.41 -21.02 -10.93
N ASN A 46 4.80 -21.25 -9.67
CA ASN A 46 3.90 -21.12 -8.53
C ASN A 46 4.68 -20.97 -7.23
N GLY A 47 4.10 -20.29 -6.28
CA GLY A 47 4.66 -20.14 -4.94
C GLY A 47 3.92 -19.10 -4.12
N SER A 48 4.24 -19.07 -2.83
CA SER A 48 3.72 -18.05 -1.92
C SER A 48 4.85 -17.46 -1.11
N VAL A 49 4.85 -16.16 -0.97
CA VAL A 49 5.76 -15.40 -0.11
C VAL A 49 4.91 -14.73 0.96
N ARG A 50 5.20 -15.01 2.22
CA ARG A 50 4.51 -14.40 3.35
C ARG A 50 5.51 -13.59 4.17
N MET A 51 5.17 -12.36 4.44
CA MET A 51 5.83 -11.54 5.43
C MET A 51 5.11 -11.66 6.76
N SER A 52 5.86 -11.79 7.85
CA SER A 52 5.32 -11.82 9.20
C SER A 52 6.12 -10.89 10.11
N ASP A 53 5.48 -10.37 11.14
CA ASP A 53 6.17 -9.61 12.18
C ASP A 53 7.01 -10.52 13.09
N ALA A 54 7.70 -9.93 14.07
CA ALA A 54 8.54 -10.64 15.02
C ALA A 54 7.76 -11.63 15.92
N SER A 55 6.45 -11.48 16.03
CA SER A 55 5.55 -12.38 16.77
C SER A 55 5.02 -13.52 15.89
N GLY A 56 5.35 -13.52 14.60
CA GLY A 56 4.88 -14.50 13.62
C GLY A 56 3.50 -14.19 13.04
N VAL A 57 2.94 -13.02 13.35
CA VAL A 57 1.66 -12.57 12.79
C VAL A 57 1.87 -12.19 11.31
N PRO A 58 1.06 -12.72 10.38
CA PRO A 58 1.14 -12.32 8.97
C PRO A 58 0.91 -10.82 8.79
N VAL A 59 1.76 -10.20 8.00
CA VAL A 59 1.66 -8.78 7.62
C VAL A 59 1.22 -8.67 6.17
N ASP A 60 1.70 -9.58 5.31
CA ASP A 60 1.42 -9.58 3.88
C ASP A 60 1.64 -10.97 3.29
N LEU A 61 0.88 -11.31 2.25
CA LEU A 61 0.96 -12.58 1.54
C LEU A 61 0.83 -12.36 0.03
N VAL A 62 1.80 -12.82 -0.73
CA VAL A 62 1.71 -12.87 -2.18
C VAL A 62 1.76 -14.30 -2.65
N GLY A 63 0.67 -14.80 -3.22
CA GLY A 63 0.62 -16.09 -3.90
C GLY A 63 0.51 -15.92 -5.41
N TYR A 64 1.23 -16.75 -6.18
CA TYR A 64 1.25 -16.65 -7.64
C TYR A 64 1.14 -18.00 -8.33
N GLY A 65 0.63 -17.99 -9.55
CA GLY A 65 0.42 -19.20 -10.36
C GLY A 65 -0.59 -20.15 -9.74
N ALA A 66 -0.20 -21.39 -9.54
CA ALA A 66 -1.05 -22.42 -8.91
C ALA A 66 -0.80 -22.53 -7.39
N ALA A 67 -0.45 -21.45 -6.71
CA ALA A 67 -0.26 -21.42 -5.27
C ALA A 67 -1.56 -21.73 -4.52
N SER A 68 -1.45 -22.47 -3.40
CA SER A 68 -2.58 -22.76 -2.52
C SER A 68 -2.79 -21.73 -1.41
N MET A 69 -1.74 -20.97 -1.07
CA MET A 69 -1.80 -19.85 -0.11
C MET A 69 -1.77 -18.56 -0.90
N VAL A 70 -2.88 -17.85 -0.90
CA VAL A 70 -3.11 -16.64 -1.69
C VAL A 70 -4.06 -15.71 -0.94
N GLU A 71 -4.03 -14.44 -1.26
CA GLU A 71 -5.09 -13.49 -0.93
C GLU A 71 -6.08 -13.48 -2.08
N THR A 72 -7.33 -13.81 -1.80
CA THR A 72 -8.48 -13.94 -2.71
C THR A 72 -8.16 -14.78 -3.95
N LYS A 73 -7.28 -14.34 -4.83
CA LYS A 73 -6.90 -15.02 -6.07
C LYS A 73 -5.41 -14.86 -6.35
N ALA A 74 -4.75 -15.93 -6.79
CA ALA A 74 -3.32 -15.91 -7.09
C ALA A 74 -2.96 -14.88 -8.18
N ALA A 75 -1.85 -14.19 -7.99
CA ALA A 75 -1.22 -13.41 -9.04
C ALA A 75 -0.88 -14.30 -10.25
N PRO A 76 -0.76 -13.74 -11.46
CA PRO A 76 -0.37 -14.52 -12.63
C PRO A 76 0.98 -15.21 -12.44
N ALA A 77 1.18 -16.36 -13.09
CA ALA A 77 2.49 -16.98 -13.15
C ALA A 77 3.48 -16.08 -13.89
N ARG A 78 4.73 -16.05 -13.39
CA ARG A 78 5.82 -15.33 -14.06
C ARG A 78 6.65 -16.29 -14.93
N SER A 79 7.52 -15.76 -15.75
CA SER A 79 8.56 -16.50 -16.48
C SER A 79 9.93 -16.30 -15.83
N ARG A 80 10.98 -16.91 -16.40
CA ARG A 80 12.37 -16.65 -15.98
C ARG A 80 12.87 -15.23 -16.34
N MET A 81 12.14 -14.54 -17.19
CA MET A 81 12.49 -13.22 -17.73
C MET A 81 11.60 -12.09 -17.17
N THR A 82 10.63 -12.44 -16.31
CA THR A 82 9.64 -11.49 -15.81
C THR A 82 9.49 -11.57 -14.29
N SER A 83 9.07 -10.48 -13.70
CA SER A 83 8.67 -10.35 -12.28
C SER A 83 7.16 -10.22 -12.14
N ILE A 84 6.68 -10.41 -10.93
CA ILE A 84 5.34 -10.01 -10.50
C ILE A 84 5.53 -8.73 -9.68
N GLU A 85 4.77 -7.72 -9.99
CA GLU A 85 4.87 -6.40 -9.35
C GLU A 85 3.49 -5.93 -8.92
N ARG A 86 3.37 -5.37 -7.71
CA ARG A 86 2.16 -4.68 -7.29
C ARG A 86 2.00 -3.37 -8.05
N ARG A 87 0.81 -3.14 -8.58
CA ARG A 87 0.48 -1.90 -9.30
C ARG A 87 0.42 -0.74 -8.34
N ASN A 88 1.32 0.22 -8.50
CA ASN A 88 1.38 1.43 -7.68
C ASN A 88 1.48 1.17 -6.16
N GLY A 89 1.94 -0.02 -5.75
CA GLY A 89 2.01 -0.41 -4.35
C GLY A 89 0.66 -0.62 -3.67
N VAL A 90 -0.43 -0.74 -4.44
CA VAL A 90 -1.77 -1.01 -3.92
C VAL A 90 -1.85 -2.44 -3.41
N ASP A 91 -2.48 -2.61 -2.26
CA ASP A 91 -2.80 -3.88 -1.64
C ASP A 91 -4.29 -3.89 -1.27
N SER A 92 -5.05 -4.75 -1.94
CA SER A 92 -6.49 -4.91 -1.75
C SER A 92 -6.88 -6.32 -1.27
N ASP A 93 -5.92 -7.08 -0.74
CA ASP A 93 -6.08 -8.49 -0.38
C ASP A 93 -6.54 -9.38 -1.57
N ASP A 94 -6.18 -9.00 -2.80
CA ASP A 94 -6.38 -9.80 -4.02
C ASP A 94 -5.12 -9.78 -4.87
N ASN A 95 -4.28 -10.82 -4.74
CA ASN A 95 -3.00 -10.87 -5.43
C ASN A 95 -3.14 -10.77 -6.96
N PHE A 96 -4.27 -11.20 -7.54
CA PHE A 96 -4.51 -11.09 -8.97
C PHE A 96 -4.85 -9.67 -9.41
N ALA A 97 -5.72 -9.00 -8.66
CA ALA A 97 -6.16 -7.64 -8.98
C ALA A 97 -5.01 -6.64 -8.81
N ASP A 98 -4.18 -6.84 -7.77
CA ASP A 98 -3.10 -5.94 -7.39
C ASP A 98 -1.85 -6.09 -8.26
N SER A 99 -1.68 -7.26 -8.91
CA SER A 99 -0.42 -7.62 -9.56
C SER A 99 -0.43 -7.44 -11.08
N THR A 100 0.76 -7.19 -11.61
CA THR A 100 1.07 -7.27 -13.05
C THR A 100 2.36 -8.04 -13.26
N VAL A 101 2.52 -8.61 -14.45
CA VAL A 101 3.77 -9.27 -14.85
C VAL A 101 4.52 -8.33 -15.78
N GLY A 102 5.76 -8.04 -15.45
CA GLY A 102 6.58 -7.07 -16.18
C GLY A 102 8.07 -7.43 -16.22
N VAL A 103 8.86 -6.52 -16.76
CA VAL A 103 10.32 -6.60 -16.71
C VAL A 103 10.77 -6.34 -15.27
N PRO A 104 11.68 -7.17 -14.70
CA PRO A 104 12.14 -6.96 -13.34
C PRO A 104 12.77 -5.59 -13.11
N THR A 105 12.32 -4.89 -12.08
CA THR A 105 12.86 -3.59 -11.65
C THR A 105 13.25 -3.62 -10.17
N PRO A 106 14.18 -4.50 -9.77
CA PRO A 106 14.55 -4.66 -8.37
C PRO A 106 15.13 -3.36 -7.81
N THR A 107 14.67 -2.98 -6.63
CA THR A 107 15.04 -1.72 -5.98
C THR A 107 15.45 -1.99 -4.53
N ASN A 108 16.58 -1.45 -4.08
CA ASN A 108 17.08 -1.61 -2.71
C ASN A 108 16.79 -0.35 -1.85
N SER A 109 17.15 -0.41 -0.57
CA SER A 109 16.94 0.69 0.39
C SER A 109 17.74 1.96 0.10
N GLY A 110 18.75 1.88 -0.77
CA GLY A 110 19.55 3.04 -1.19
C GLY A 110 18.80 3.98 -2.13
N VAL A 111 17.71 3.52 -2.74
CA VAL A 111 16.84 4.39 -3.54
C VAL A 111 15.92 5.16 -2.62
N VAL A 112 16.12 6.45 -2.52
CA VAL A 112 15.19 7.34 -1.83
C VAL A 112 13.95 7.45 -2.71
N PRO A 113 12.76 7.03 -2.24
CA PRO A 113 11.54 7.25 -3.00
C PRO A 113 11.44 8.76 -3.27
N THR A 114 11.36 9.13 -4.55
CA THR A 114 10.98 10.50 -4.89
C THR A 114 9.60 10.71 -4.29
N PRO A 115 9.42 11.64 -3.34
CA PRO A 115 8.09 11.88 -2.80
C PRO A 115 7.18 12.13 -3.99
N THR A 116 6.16 11.30 -4.15
CA THR A 116 5.07 11.61 -5.08
C THR A 116 4.65 13.03 -4.73
N PRO A 117 4.73 14.00 -5.66
CA PRO A 117 4.33 15.35 -5.34
C PRO A 117 2.93 15.24 -4.75
N ALA A 118 2.80 15.65 -3.49
CA ALA A 118 1.49 15.81 -2.89
C ALA A 118 0.69 16.67 -3.89
N PRO A 119 -0.58 16.34 -4.16
CA PRO A 119 -1.36 17.11 -5.09
C PRO A 119 -1.22 18.58 -4.73
N THR A 120 -0.60 19.35 -5.62
CA THR A 120 -0.23 20.76 -5.42
C THR A 120 -1.47 21.66 -5.60
N SER A 121 -2.63 21.12 -5.33
CA SER A 121 -3.80 21.94 -5.05
C SER A 121 -3.74 22.27 -3.57
N THR A 122 -3.26 23.47 -3.23
CA THR A 122 -3.64 24.08 -1.96
C THR A 122 -5.16 23.93 -1.91
N PRO A 123 -5.72 23.16 -0.97
CA PRO A 123 -7.17 23.02 -0.93
C PRO A 123 -7.74 24.43 -0.79
N VAL A 124 -8.54 24.86 -1.76
CA VAL A 124 -9.23 26.13 -1.65
C VAL A 124 -10.17 25.99 -0.47
N GLU A 125 -9.95 26.83 0.54
CA GLU A 125 -10.79 26.81 1.74
C GLU A 125 -12.24 27.07 1.32
N THR A 126 -13.11 26.11 1.62
CA THR A 126 -14.50 26.12 1.24
C THR A 126 -15.35 26.35 2.48
N PRO A 127 -16.09 27.46 2.60
CA PRO A 127 -16.95 27.70 3.74
C PRO A 127 -17.96 26.56 3.95
N ILE A 128 -18.25 26.20 5.21
CA ILE A 128 -19.22 25.11 5.54
C ILE A 128 -20.56 25.32 4.86
N SER A 129 -21.04 26.54 4.77
CA SER A 129 -22.29 26.88 4.08
C SER A 129 -22.31 26.48 2.61
N LYS A 130 -21.17 26.45 1.96
CA LYS A 130 -21.01 25.98 0.58
C LYS A 130 -20.96 24.46 0.52
N VAL A 131 -20.29 23.83 1.49
CA VAL A 131 -20.22 22.37 1.59
C VAL A 131 -21.59 21.78 1.89
N GLN A 132 -22.32 22.35 2.83
CA GLN A 132 -23.63 21.86 3.24
C GLN A 132 -24.74 22.22 2.22
N GLY A 133 -24.69 23.43 1.68
CA GLY A 133 -25.75 23.93 0.82
C GLY A 133 -27.06 24.20 1.56
N ALA A 134 -28.13 24.47 0.79
CA ALA A 134 -29.46 24.79 1.33
C ALA A 134 -30.47 23.62 1.14
N SER A 135 -30.00 22.47 0.67
CA SER A 135 -30.84 21.28 0.41
C SER A 135 -30.47 20.14 1.37
N PRO A 136 -31.33 19.08 1.50
CA PRO A 136 -31.01 17.89 2.28
C PRO A 136 -29.76 17.14 1.80
N THR A 137 -29.32 17.38 0.57
CA THR A 137 -28.12 16.77 -0.03
C THR A 137 -27.09 17.87 -0.30
N SER A 138 -25.85 17.64 0.14
CA SER A 138 -24.73 18.53 -0.15
C SER A 138 -24.54 18.69 -1.67
N PRO A 139 -24.29 19.92 -2.18
CA PRO A 139 -23.92 20.11 -3.58
C PRO A 139 -22.50 19.60 -3.90
N MET A 140 -21.74 19.21 -2.88
CA MET A 140 -20.35 18.74 -2.98
C MET A 140 -20.20 17.26 -2.62
N VAL A 141 -21.25 16.46 -2.80
CA VAL A 141 -21.16 14.98 -2.65
C VAL A 141 -20.02 14.45 -3.50
N ASP A 142 -19.23 13.52 -2.95
CA ASP A 142 -18.07 12.88 -3.57
C ASP A 142 -16.90 13.83 -3.91
N GLN A 143 -16.91 15.07 -3.41
CA GLN A 143 -15.81 16.00 -3.57
C GLN A 143 -14.97 16.08 -2.30
N THR A 144 -13.65 16.17 -2.47
CA THR A 144 -12.73 16.47 -1.36
C THR A 144 -12.65 17.99 -1.18
N VAL A 145 -13.03 18.46 0.00
CA VAL A 145 -13.01 19.88 0.35
C VAL A 145 -12.12 20.13 1.56
N SER A 146 -11.59 21.33 1.68
CA SER A 146 -10.91 21.79 2.89
C SER A 146 -11.74 22.89 3.54
N THR A 147 -11.95 22.82 4.84
CA THR A 147 -12.63 23.85 5.62
C THR A 147 -11.88 24.06 6.93
N VAL A 148 -11.90 25.30 7.44
CA VAL A 148 -11.31 25.67 8.73
C VAL A 148 -12.41 26.29 9.57
N ASP A 149 -12.80 25.58 10.64
CA ASP A 149 -13.92 25.97 11.47
C ASP A 149 -13.74 25.47 12.91
N VAL A 150 -14.62 25.87 13.82
CA VAL A 150 -14.56 25.46 15.23
C VAL A 150 -15.26 24.12 15.42
N VAL A 151 -14.57 23.17 16.02
CA VAL A 151 -15.17 21.89 16.45
C VAL A 151 -16.06 22.16 17.67
N THR A 152 -17.36 21.97 17.52
CA THR A 152 -18.35 22.22 18.58
C THR A 152 -18.77 20.94 19.32
N ALA A 153 -18.61 19.77 18.72
CA ALA A 153 -18.82 18.49 19.36
C ALA A 153 -18.03 17.38 18.70
N THR A 154 -17.64 16.37 19.47
CA THR A 154 -16.94 15.17 19.00
C THR A 154 -17.65 13.92 19.50
N TYR A 155 -17.85 12.95 18.60
CA TYR A 155 -18.47 11.66 18.89
C TYR A 155 -17.53 10.53 18.40
N PRO A 156 -16.45 10.23 19.16
CA PRO A 156 -15.44 9.26 18.76
C PRO A 156 -15.92 7.81 18.82
N THR A 157 -17.05 7.54 19.53
CA THR A 157 -17.63 6.21 19.71
C THR A 157 -19.15 6.28 19.69
N GLY A 158 -19.84 5.14 19.56
CA GLY A 158 -21.30 5.08 19.71
C GLY A 158 -22.11 5.25 18.43
N GLY A 159 -21.54 4.92 17.26
CA GLY A 159 -22.29 4.79 16.01
C GLY A 159 -22.25 6.01 15.07
N TYR A 160 -21.97 7.20 15.58
CA TYR A 160 -21.82 8.40 14.73
C TYR A 160 -20.40 8.60 14.21
N ASN A 161 -19.38 8.24 14.97
CA ASN A 161 -17.94 8.34 14.63
C ASN A 161 -17.59 9.63 13.87
N GLY A 162 -17.98 10.78 14.41
CA GLY A 162 -17.88 12.04 13.70
C GLY A 162 -17.61 13.24 14.60
N ILE A 163 -17.43 14.37 13.97
CA ILE A 163 -17.30 15.67 14.62
C ILE A 163 -18.36 16.62 14.05
N TYR A 164 -18.79 17.57 14.89
CA TYR A 164 -19.55 18.73 14.44
C TYR A 164 -18.62 19.94 14.39
N ILE A 165 -18.66 20.65 13.28
CA ILE A 165 -17.90 21.88 13.06
C ILE A 165 -18.85 23.01 12.74
N GLN A 166 -18.50 24.23 13.15
CA GLN A 166 -19.34 25.41 12.97
C GLN A 166 -18.48 26.64 12.70
N THR A 167 -18.93 27.49 11.79
CA THR A 167 -18.28 28.78 11.53
C THR A 167 -18.34 29.65 12.79
N PRO A 168 -17.24 30.27 13.23
CA PRO A 168 -17.21 31.14 14.40
C PRO A 168 -18.24 32.27 14.30
N GLY A 169 -18.97 32.48 15.37
CA GLY A 169 -19.97 33.55 15.47
C GLY A 169 -21.31 33.29 14.80
N SER A 170 -21.53 32.13 14.21
CA SER A 170 -22.83 31.71 13.63
C SER A 170 -23.73 30.94 14.60
N GLY A 171 -23.55 31.12 15.90
CA GLY A 171 -24.43 30.55 16.90
C GLY A 171 -25.83 31.12 16.71
N GLY A 172 -26.81 30.25 16.40
CA GLY A 172 -28.21 30.66 16.30
C GLY A 172 -28.71 31.25 17.61
N THR A 173 -29.50 32.26 17.52
CA THR A 173 -30.36 32.77 18.61
C THR A 173 -31.53 31.83 18.82
#